data_5bb6d90f56277ff58126f15bbe5ad3ea
#
_entry.id   5bb6d90f56277ff58126f15bbe5ad3ea
#
_cell.length_a   1.000
_cell.length_b   1.000
_cell.length_c   1.000
_cell.angle_alpha   90.00
_cell.angle_beta   90.00
_cell.angle_gamma   90.00
#
_symmetry.space_group_name_H-M   'P 1'
#
loop_
_entity.id
_entity.type
_entity.pdbx_description
1 polymer ?
#
loop_
_entity_poly.entity_id
_entity_poly.type
_entity_poly.pdbx_seq_one_letter_code
_entity_poly.pdbx_strand_id
1 'polypeptide(L)'
;NNIDYEYEPMYKYDILFSKKPYTPDFIIRQGDKVAYIEHFGITQDGKNDRFSYDQLEAYKKAINDKINLHRKHGTKLIYTFSQYSDRRTLIEHLQEELENNGFELHPRSNKEVMEKLVSTEENRYIKKLVNLICRFITNFKTNGFTAEEFSRMYHSTQNVRTRLFLDICNDCY
;
A
#
# COMPACT_ATOMS: atom_id res chain seq x y z
N ASN A 1 -11.54 -0.76 9.54
CA ASN A 1 -10.88 -0.76 10.85
C ASN A 1 -11.30 0.38 11.80
N ASN A 2 -12.35 1.14 11.57
CA ASN A 2 -12.74 2.29 12.41
C ASN A 2 -11.57 3.22 12.78
N ILE A 3 -10.60 3.34 11.88
CA ILE A 3 -9.47 4.26 11.95
C ILE A 3 -9.69 5.28 10.85
N ASP A 4 -9.84 6.54 11.22
CA ASP A 4 -9.90 7.63 10.26
C ASP A 4 -8.49 7.93 9.75
N TYR A 5 -8.38 8.23 8.46
CA TYR A 5 -7.10 8.53 7.84
C TYR A 5 -7.22 9.69 6.85
N GLU A 6 -6.11 10.37 6.66
CA GLU A 6 -5.92 11.37 5.62
C GLU A 6 -4.61 11.07 4.89
N TYR A 7 -4.65 11.07 3.57
CA TYR A 7 -3.50 10.79 2.71
C TYR A 7 -2.74 12.09 2.42
N GLU A 8 -1.41 12.03 2.51
CA GLU A 8 -0.49 13.15 2.30
C GLU A 8 -0.88 14.45 3.03
N PRO A 9 -1.16 14.39 4.37
CA PRO A 9 -1.49 15.58 5.13
C PRO A 9 -0.29 16.52 5.22
N MET A 10 -0.52 17.81 5.32
CA MET A 10 0.54 18.74 5.69
C MET A 10 0.94 18.52 7.14
N TYR A 11 2.25 18.34 7.40
CA TYR A 11 2.75 18.22 8.76
C TYR A 11 2.75 19.58 9.44
N LYS A 12 1.98 19.73 10.49
CA LYS A 12 1.67 21.03 11.13
C LYS A 12 2.87 21.77 11.75
N TYR A 13 3.97 21.08 11.99
CA TYR A 13 5.16 21.65 12.63
C TYR A 13 6.31 21.87 11.66
N ASP A 14 6.17 21.47 10.41
CA ASP A 14 7.21 21.64 9.41
C ASP A 14 7.03 22.97 8.67
N ILE A 15 7.82 23.94 9.02
CA ILE A 15 7.84 25.23 8.33
C ILE A 15 9.08 25.37 7.44
N LEU A 16 10.14 24.53 7.59
CA LEU A 16 11.46 24.87 7.04
C LEU A 16 12.33 23.69 6.55
N PHE A 17 11.82 22.47 6.36
CA PHE A 17 12.70 21.34 6.02
C PHE A 17 13.21 21.33 4.58
N SER A 18 12.59 22.05 3.69
CA SER A 18 13.04 22.31 2.32
C SER A 18 12.11 23.31 1.65
N LYS A 19 12.34 23.62 0.37
CA LYS A 19 11.44 24.45 -0.45
C LYS A 19 10.00 23.90 -0.57
N LYS A 20 9.72 22.71 0.01
CA LYS A 20 8.39 22.09 0.07
C LYS A 20 8.08 21.68 1.50
N PRO A 21 6.86 21.90 1.99
CA PRO A 21 6.44 21.41 3.30
C PRO A 21 6.51 19.86 3.35
N TYR A 22 6.84 19.34 4.53
CA TYR A 22 6.84 17.91 4.76
C TYR A 22 5.40 17.37 4.79
N THR A 23 5.16 16.35 4.00
CA THR A 23 3.89 15.63 3.93
C THR A 23 4.13 14.16 4.25
N PRO A 24 3.76 13.67 5.44
CA PRO A 24 3.75 12.23 5.74
C PRO A 24 2.81 11.48 4.77
N ASP A 25 3.05 10.20 4.56
CA ASP A 25 2.16 9.41 3.70
C ASP A 25 0.73 9.38 4.22
N PHE A 26 0.55 9.22 5.55
CA PHE A 26 -0.77 9.28 6.17
C PHE A 26 -0.72 9.90 7.56
N ILE A 27 -1.84 10.47 8.00
CA ILE A 27 -2.19 10.65 9.39
C ILE A 27 -3.38 9.77 9.71
N ILE A 28 -3.35 9.10 10.86
CA ILE A 28 -4.44 8.24 11.34
C ILE A 28 -4.94 8.71 12.70
N ARG A 29 -6.25 8.51 12.93
CA ARG A 29 -6.92 8.90 14.17
C ARG A 29 -7.89 7.82 14.62
N GLN A 30 -7.88 7.55 15.92
CA GLN A 30 -8.85 6.66 16.55
C GLN A 30 -9.12 7.15 17.98
N GLY A 31 -10.28 7.77 18.20
CA GLY A 31 -10.55 8.51 19.44
C GLY A 31 -9.51 9.61 19.64
N ASP A 32 -8.86 9.62 20.79
CA ASP A 32 -7.81 10.62 21.12
C ASP A 32 -6.43 10.24 20.58
N LYS A 33 -6.29 9.06 19.97
CA LYS A 33 -5.03 8.59 19.45
C LYS A 33 -4.79 9.15 18.06
N VAL A 34 -3.60 9.69 17.84
CA VAL A 34 -3.15 10.24 16.55
C VAL A 34 -1.75 9.72 16.25
N ALA A 35 -1.53 9.21 15.06
CA ALA A 35 -0.20 8.86 14.59
C ALA A 35 -0.03 9.25 13.11
N TYR A 36 1.21 9.47 12.72
CA TYR A 36 1.61 9.61 11.33
C TYR A 36 2.20 8.30 10.84
N ILE A 37 2.01 7.98 9.58
CA ILE A 37 2.56 6.79 8.95
C ILE A 37 3.45 7.21 7.79
N GLU A 38 4.60 6.55 7.67
CA GLU A 38 5.54 6.65 6.55
C GLU A 38 5.89 5.26 6.03
N HIS A 39 5.93 5.12 4.71
CA HIS A 39 6.43 3.93 4.05
C HIS A 39 7.76 4.22 3.37
N PHE A 40 8.85 3.65 3.89
CA PHE A 40 10.17 3.87 3.33
C PHE A 40 10.47 2.88 2.19
N GLY A 41 10.84 3.43 1.05
CA GLY A 41 11.17 2.68 -0.16
C GLY A 41 12.52 1.92 -0.12
N ILE A 42 13.01 1.60 1.07
CA ILE A 42 14.20 0.77 1.30
C ILE A 42 13.82 -0.46 2.10
N THR A 43 14.68 -1.48 2.09
CA THR A 43 14.53 -2.65 2.95
C THR A 43 14.80 -2.30 4.41
N GLN A 44 14.38 -3.12 5.35
CA GLN A 44 14.62 -2.94 6.79
C GLN A 44 16.11 -2.81 7.13
N ASP A 45 16.99 -3.51 6.41
CA ASP A 45 18.44 -3.42 6.54
C ASP A 45 19.08 -2.27 5.73
N GLY A 46 18.23 -1.37 5.21
CA GLY A 46 18.66 -0.12 4.60
C GLY A 46 19.23 -0.25 3.18
N LYS A 47 18.70 -1.17 2.36
CA LYS A 47 19.13 -1.40 0.97
C LYS A 47 18.04 -1.02 -0.02
N ASN A 48 18.47 -0.61 -1.20
CA ASN A 48 17.62 -0.49 -2.38
C ASN A 48 18.50 -0.51 -3.64
N ASP A 49 18.34 -1.54 -4.45
CA ASP A 49 19.16 -1.78 -5.65
C ASP A 49 18.95 -0.74 -6.77
N ARG A 50 17.94 0.11 -6.65
CA ARG A 50 17.66 1.19 -7.61
C ARG A 50 18.39 2.48 -7.30
N PHE A 51 19.00 2.60 -6.12
CA PHE A 51 19.71 3.80 -5.69
C PHE A 51 21.22 3.63 -5.87
N SER A 52 21.90 4.68 -6.32
CA SER A 52 23.34 4.77 -6.16
C SER A 52 23.70 4.89 -4.67
N TYR A 53 24.96 4.66 -4.34
CA TYR A 53 25.43 4.78 -2.96
C TYR A 53 25.09 6.14 -2.34
N ASP A 54 25.37 7.22 -3.06
CA ASP A 54 25.12 8.59 -2.58
C ASP A 54 23.62 8.87 -2.41
N GLN A 55 22.80 8.38 -3.33
CA GLN A 55 21.34 8.48 -3.24
C GLN A 55 20.79 7.72 -2.03
N LEU A 56 21.33 6.54 -1.77
CA LEU A 56 20.90 5.71 -0.63
C LEU A 56 21.26 6.38 0.70
N GLU A 57 22.48 6.92 0.82
CA GLU A 57 22.90 7.62 2.03
C GLU A 57 22.10 8.92 2.25
N ALA A 58 21.83 9.68 1.19
CA ALA A 58 20.96 10.86 1.26
C ALA A 58 19.53 10.46 1.69
N TYR A 59 19.00 9.35 1.18
CA TYR A 59 17.68 8.85 1.54
C TYR A 59 17.61 8.40 3.01
N LYS A 60 18.61 7.65 3.50
CA LYS A 60 18.72 7.27 4.91
C LYS A 60 18.81 8.48 5.85
N LYS A 61 19.56 9.50 5.44
CA LYS A 61 19.60 10.76 6.17
C LYS A 61 18.24 11.41 6.24
N ALA A 62 17.50 11.49 5.13
CA ALA A 62 16.14 12.03 5.10
C ALA A 62 15.17 11.26 6.01
N ILE A 63 15.27 9.92 6.08
CA ILE A 63 14.51 9.09 7.03
C ILE A 63 14.82 9.51 8.47
N ASN A 64 16.10 9.60 8.84
CA ASN A 64 16.50 10.01 10.18
C ASN A 64 16.02 11.41 10.54
N ASP A 65 16.07 12.32 9.58
CA ASP A 65 15.60 13.71 9.76
C ASP A 65 14.08 13.73 10.03
N LYS A 66 13.28 12.93 9.32
CA LYS A 66 11.85 12.75 9.58
C LYS A 66 11.58 12.18 10.98
N ILE A 67 12.28 11.11 11.36
CA ILE A 67 12.14 10.48 12.69
C ILE A 67 12.47 11.50 13.80
N ASN A 68 13.56 12.24 13.64
CA ASN A 68 13.98 13.26 14.60
C ASN A 68 12.99 14.42 14.68
N LEU A 69 12.39 14.83 13.56
CA LEU A 69 11.36 15.86 13.50
C LEU A 69 10.15 15.45 14.35
N HIS A 70 9.63 14.23 14.15
CA HIS A 70 8.51 13.72 14.93
C HIS A 70 8.85 13.60 16.41
N ARG A 71 10.05 13.11 16.74
CA ARG A 71 10.53 13.04 18.13
C ARG A 71 10.63 14.43 18.79
N LYS A 72 11.17 15.41 18.05
CA LYS A 72 11.30 16.79 18.55
C LYS A 72 9.94 17.40 18.90
N HIS A 73 8.91 17.11 18.14
CA HIS A 73 7.57 17.68 18.34
C HIS A 73 6.63 16.78 19.15
N GLY A 74 7.14 15.66 19.66
CA GLY A 74 6.34 14.73 20.46
C GLY A 74 5.20 14.06 19.66
N THR A 75 5.29 14.01 18.34
CA THR A 75 4.29 13.37 17.51
C THR A 75 4.65 11.90 17.26
N LYS A 76 3.66 11.03 17.27
CA LYS A 76 3.85 9.61 17.02
C LYS A 76 4.08 9.36 15.53
N LEU A 77 5.20 8.73 15.18
CA LEU A 77 5.48 8.23 13.85
C LEU A 77 5.55 6.71 13.86
N ILE A 78 4.75 6.09 13.03
CA ILE A 78 4.79 4.67 12.68
C ILE A 78 5.38 4.58 11.27
N TYR A 79 6.31 3.65 11.03
CA TYR A 79 6.89 3.51 9.71
C TYR A 79 7.08 2.05 9.31
N THR A 80 7.05 1.82 8.02
CA THR A 80 7.23 0.53 7.39
C THR A 80 8.29 0.59 6.31
N PHE A 81 8.82 -0.58 5.93
CA PHE A 81 9.84 -0.72 4.90
C PHE A 81 9.31 -1.49 3.68
N SER A 82 9.95 -1.31 2.54
CA SER A 82 9.57 -2.03 1.31
C SER A 82 9.78 -3.54 1.38
N GLN A 83 10.70 -4.00 2.26
CA GLN A 83 10.97 -5.41 2.48
C GLN A 83 11.54 -5.61 3.89
N TYR A 84 11.19 -6.73 4.50
CA TYR A 84 11.66 -7.16 5.82
C TYR A 84 12.56 -8.39 5.70
N SER A 85 13.38 -8.61 6.71
CA SER A 85 14.27 -9.78 6.78
C SER A 85 13.54 -11.08 7.16
N ASP A 86 12.37 -10.95 7.76
CA ASP A 86 11.49 -12.08 8.07
C ASP A 86 10.53 -12.39 6.90
N ARG A 87 9.70 -13.42 7.05
CA ARG A 87 8.76 -13.87 6.02
C ARG A 87 7.41 -13.13 6.05
N ARG A 88 7.24 -12.20 6.98
CA ARG A 88 5.98 -11.48 7.16
C ARG A 88 5.80 -10.42 6.07
N THR A 89 4.56 -10.17 5.74
CA THR A 89 4.18 -9.14 4.77
C THR A 89 4.24 -7.74 5.38
N LEU A 90 4.26 -6.72 4.53
CA LEU A 90 4.10 -5.32 4.94
C LEU A 90 2.85 -5.11 5.81
N ILE A 91 1.74 -5.78 5.48
CA ILE A 91 0.47 -5.63 6.20
C ILE A 91 0.58 -6.18 7.62
N GLU A 92 1.21 -7.33 7.80
CA GLU A 92 1.44 -7.94 9.12
C GLU A 92 2.33 -7.05 10.00
N HIS A 93 3.39 -6.46 9.43
CA HIS A 93 4.23 -5.50 10.15
C HIS A 93 3.47 -4.22 10.53
N LEU A 94 2.69 -3.66 9.60
CA LEU A 94 1.88 -2.48 9.88
C LEU A 94 0.83 -2.77 10.95
N GLN A 95 0.21 -3.95 10.91
CA GLN A 95 -0.75 -4.36 11.92
C GLN A 95 -0.11 -4.42 13.31
N GLU A 96 1.03 -5.09 13.45
CA GLU A 96 1.78 -5.17 14.70
C GLU A 96 2.16 -3.79 15.23
N GLU A 97 2.66 -2.91 14.36
CA GLU A 97 3.03 -1.55 14.75
C GLU A 97 1.81 -0.72 15.20
N LEU A 98 0.67 -0.88 14.55
CA LEU A 98 -0.57 -0.21 14.96
C LEU A 98 -1.04 -0.71 16.33
N GLU A 99 -1.06 -2.02 16.55
CA GLU A 99 -1.44 -2.65 17.81
C GLU A 99 -0.47 -2.26 18.94
N ASN A 100 0.84 -2.28 18.71
CA ASN A 100 1.86 -1.84 19.67
C ASN A 100 1.72 -0.36 20.04
N ASN A 101 1.17 0.46 19.17
CA ASN A 101 0.85 1.85 19.43
C ASN A 101 -0.57 2.08 19.96
N GLY A 102 -1.26 0.99 20.30
CA GLY A 102 -2.55 1.00 20.99
C GLY A 102 -3.76 1.26 20.09
N PHE A 103 -3.61 1.15 18.75
CA PHE A 103 -4.75 1.20 17.84
C PHE A 103 -5.50 -0.13 17.86
N GLU A 104 -6.80 -0.07 17.90
CA GLU A 104 -7.66 -1.25 17.84
C GLU A 104 -8.01 -1.56 16.38
N LEU A 105 -7.69 -2.78 15.96
CA LEU A 105 -7.94 -3.20 14.59
C LEU A 105 -9.22 -4.05 14.53
N HIS A 106 -10.17 -3.58 13.72
CA HIS A 106 -11.41 -4.27 13.43
C HIS A 106 -11.44 -4.63 11.94
N PRO A 107 -10.85 -5.76 11.53
CA PRO A 107 -10.82 -6.16 10.12
C PRO A 107 -12.24 -6.23 9.56
N ARG A 108 -12.45 -5.57 8.42
CA ARG A 108 -13.72 -5.67 7.68
C ARG A 108 -13.68 -6.89 6.78
N SER A 109 -14.83 -7.47 6.54
CA SER A 109 -14.95 -8.52 5.53
C SER A 109 -14.58 -7.99 4.14
N ASN A 110 -14.08 -8.86 3.27
CA ASN A 110 -13.79 -8.49 1.88
C ASN A 110 -15.01 -7.90 1.17
N LYS A 111 -16.21 -8.36 1.52
CA LYS A 111 -17.47 -7.84 1.00
C LYS A 111 -17.68 -6.36 1.38
N GLU A 112 -17.55 -6.02 2.67
CA GLU A 112 -17.67 -4.63 3.14
C GLU A 112 -16.61 -3.70 2.54
N VAL A 113 -15.38 -4.22 2.39
CA VAL A 113 -14.31 -3.48 1.71
C VAL A 113 -14.68 -3.21 0.25
N MET A 114 -15.17 -4.22 -0.47
CA MET A 114 -15.59 -4.08 -1.87
C MET A 114 -16.79 -3.13 -2.02
N GLU A 115 -17.80 -3.23 -1.16
CA GLU A 115 -18.96 -2.34 -1.19
C GLU A 115 -18.55 -0.87 -1.00
N LYS A 116 -17.64 -0.61 -0.04
CA LYS A 116 -17.13 0.73 0.20
C LYS A 116 -16.25 1.22 -0.97
N LEU A 117 -15.42 0.34 -1.51
CA LEU A 117 -14.61 0.65 -2.69
C LEU A 117 -15.48 0.98 -3.91
N VAL A 118 -16.55 0.29 -4.16
CA VAL A 118 -17.45 0.53 -5.30
C VAL A 118 -18.27 1.80 -5.13
N SER A 119 -18.62 2.19 -3.89
CA SER A 119 -19.46 3.35 -3.60
C SER A 119 -18.74 4.70 -3.68
N THR A 120 -17.40 4.75 -3.64
CA THR A 120 -16.65 6.00 -3.71
C THR A 120 -16.34 6.41 -5.15
N GLU A 121 -16.55 7.67 -5.51
CA GLU A 121 -16.26 8.20 -6.86
C GLU A 121 -14.78 8.13 -7.24
N GLU A 122 -13.88 8.03 -6.26
CA GLU A 122 -12.43 7.87 -6.46
C GLU A 122 -12.03 6.55 -7.14
N ASN A 123 -12.97 5.65 -7.39
CA ASN A 123 -12.74 4.30 -7.91
C ASN A 123 -12.64 4.17 -9.42
N ARG A 124 -12.11 5.18 -10.09
CA ARG A 124 -11.80 5.10 -11.52
C ARG A 124 -10.93 3.86 -11.88
N TYR A 125 -10.02 3.49 -11.00
CA TYR A 125 -9.14 2.34 -11.22
C TYR A 125 -9.85 1.00 -11.04
N ILE A 126 -10.69 0.86 -10.02
CA ILE A 126 -11.48 -0.36 -9.79
C ILE A 126 -12.52 -0.54 -10.90
N LYS A 127 -13.23 0.53 -11.28
CA LYS A 127 -14.16 0.47 -12.43
C LYS A 127 -13.45 0.04 -13.71
N LYS A 128 -12.24 0.54 -13.96
CA LYS A 128 -11.43 0.10 -15.11
C LYS A 128 -10.99 -1.36 -15.00
N LEU A 129 -10.59 -1.83 -13.83
CA LEU A 129 -10.21 -3.22 -13.60
C LEU A 129 -11.40 -4.15 -13.79
N VAL A 130 -12.55 -3.85 -13.19
CA VAL A 130 -13.80 -4.62 -13.36
C VAL A 130 -14.18 -4.70 -14.84
N ASN A 131 -14.15 -3.57 -15.55
CA ASN A 131 -14.44 -3.54 -16.99
C ASN A 131 -13.43 -4.39 -17.79
N LEU A 132 -12.18 -4.39 -17.41
CA LEU A 132 -11.15 -5.21 -18.06
C LEU A 132 -11.42 -6.70 -17.84
N ILE A 133 -11.74 -7.10 -16.61
CA ILE A 133 -12.11 -8.48 -16.25
C ILE A 133 -13.34 -8.92 -17.03
N CYS A 134 -14.41 -8.13 -17.01
CA CYS A 134 -15.63 -8.44 -17.76
C CYS A 134 -15.36 -8.61 -19.26
N ARG A 135 -14.59 -7.71 -19.87
CA ARG A 135 -14.21 -7.81 -21.29
C ARG A 135 -13.39 -9.05 -21.57
N PHE A 136 -12.43 -9.40 -20.71
CA PHE A 136 -11.62 -10.60 -20.87
C PHE A 136 -12.50 -11.85 -20.83
N ILE A 137 -13.36 -11.99 -19.81
CA ILE A 137 -14.27 -13.14 -19.66
C ILE A 137 -15.23 -13.23 -20.85
N THR A 138 -15.81 -12.10 -21.26
CA THR A 138 -16.71 -12.07 -22.42
C THR A 138 -15.99 -12.52 -23.69
N ASN A 139 -14.82 -11.97 -23.97
CA ASN A 139 -14.04 -12.35 -25.15
C ASN A 139 -13.62 -13.82 -25.09
N PHE A 140 -13.22 -14.31 -23.91
CA PHE A 140 -12.84 -15.70 -23.71
C PHE A 140 -14.01 -16.65 -24.05
N LYS A 141 -15.20 -16.36 -23.52
CA LYS A 141 -16.42 -17.13 -23.80
C LYS A 141 -16.86 -17.03 -25.28
N THR A 142 -16.86 -15.81 -25.84
CA THR A 142 -17.32 -15.57 -27.20
C THR A 142 -16.45 -16.24 -28.25
N ASN A 143 -15.15 -16.34 -27.99
CA ASN A 143 -14.22 -17.03 -28.90
C ASN A 143 -14.14 -18.54 -28.66
N GLY A 144 -14.90 -19.08 -27.70
CA GLY A 144 -14.96 -20.51 -27.45
C GLY A 144 -13.68 -21.10 -26.86
N PHE A 145 -12.86 -20.28 -26.19
CA PHE A 145 -11.64 -20.76 -25.55
C PHE A 145 -11.94 -21.76 -24.44
N THR A 146 -11.09 -22.77 -24.35
CA THR A 146 -11.22 -23.87 -23.37
C THR A 146 -10.42 -23.59 -22.10
N ALA A 147 -10.71 -24.37 -21.02
CA ALA A 147 -9.94 -24.32 -19.80
C ALA A 147 -8.45 -24.67 -20.02
N GLU A 148 -8.14 -25.54 -20.98
CA GLU A 148 -6.77 -25.91 -21.33
C GLU A 148 -6.03 -24.73 -21.98
N GLU A 149 -6.72 -23.96 -22.80
CA GLU A 149 -6.15 -22.74 -23.39
C GLU A 149 -5.92 -21.65 -22.36
N PHE A 150 -6.82 -21.52 -21.39
CA PHE A 150 -6.61 -20.63 -20.23
C PHE A 150 -5.37 -21.06 -19.43
N SER A 151 -5.25 -22.35 -19.12
CA SER A 151 -4.11 -22.91 -18.40
C SER A 151 -2.79 -22.67 -19.15
N ARG A 152 -2.78 -22.85 -20.48
CA ARG A 152 -1.59 -22.53 -21.30
C ARG A 152 -1.23 -21.06 -21.24
N MET A 153 -2.20 -20.15 -21.31
CA MET A 153 -2.00 -18.70 -21.19
C MET A 153 -1.41 -18.35 -19.84
N TYR A 154 -1.96 -18.91 -18.75
CA TYR A 154 -1.50 -18.69 -17.39
C TYR A 154 -0.05 -19.13 -17.19
N HIS A 155 0.30 -20.33 -17.65
CA HIS A 155 1.65 -20.86 -17.48
C HIS A 155 2.69 -20.22 -18.42
N SER A 156 2.27 -19.67 -19.55
CA SER A 156 3.18 -19.01 -20.49
C SER A 156 3.61 -17.62 -20.06
N THR A 157 2.82 -16.96 -19.19
CA THR A 157 3.15 -15.59 -18.74
C THR A 157 4.15 -15.59 -17.60
N GLN A 158 5.20 -14.77 -17.73
CA GLN A 158 6.20 -14.51 -16.68
C GLN A 158 5.84 -13.28 -15.83
N ASN A 159 4.88 -12.47 -16.28
CA ASN A 159 4.53 -11.22 -15.62
C ASN A 159 3.60 -11.48 -14.42
N VAL A 160 4.06 -11.15 -13.24
CA VAL A 160 3.32 -11.36 -11.97
C VAL A 160 1.97 -10.64 -11.98
N ARG A 161 1.87 -9.42 -12.53
CA ARG A 161 0.60 -8.69 -12.61
C ARG A 161 -0.39 -9.35 -13.56
N THR A 162 0.10 -9.91 -14.65
CA THR A 162 -0.74 -10.66 -15.59
C THR A 162 -1.23 -11.96 -14.97
N ARG A 163 -0.39 -12.67 -14.21
CA ARG A 163 -0.83 -13.86 -13.45
C ARG A 163 -1.93 -13.52 -12.47
N LEU A 164 -1.72 -12.50 -11.63
CA LEU A 164 -2.75 -12.05 -10.68
C LEU A 164 -4.07 -11.66 -11.37
N PHE A 165 -4.00 -10.99 -12.52
CA PHE A 165 -5.18 -10.68 -13.31
C PHE A 165 -5.91 -11.93 -13.81
N LEU A 166 -5.17 -12.93 -14.29
CA LEU A 166 -5.74 -14.20 -14.73
C LEU A 166 -6.33 -15.01 -13.56
N ASP A 167 -5.70 -14.98 -12.37
CA ASP A 167 -6.27 -15.59 -11.16
C ASP A 167 -7.64 -14.99 -10.83
N ILE A 168 -7.73 -13.66 -10.81
CA ILE A 168 -9.00 -12.96 -10.59
C ILE A 168 -10.03 -13.31 -11.67
N CYS A 169 -9.62 -13.38 -12.93
CA CYS A 169 -10.53 -13.76 -14.02
C CYS A 169 -11.03 -15.22 -13.86
N ASN A 170 -10.18 -16.13 -13.40
CA ASN A 170 -10.54 -17.51 -13.13
C ASN A 170 -11.56 -17.62 -11.98
N ASP A 171 -11.37 -16.84 -10.92
CA ASP A 171 -12.28 -16.82 -9.76
C ASP A 171 -13.65 -16.21 -10.10
N CYS A 172 -13.71 -15.38 -11.13
CA CYS A 172 -14.94 -14.74 -11.62
C CYS A 172 -15.66 -15.50 -12.75
N TYR A 173 -15.03 -16.53 -13.32
CA TYR A 173 -15.54 -17.32 -14.47
C TYR A 173 -16.51 -18.41 -14.04
#